data_8124257f366eb1a2d6ac857b8be36378
#
_entry.id   8124257f366eb1a2d6ac857b8be36378
#
_cell.length_a   1.000
_cell.length_b   1.000
_cell.length_c   1.000
_cell.angle_alpha   90.00
_cell.angle_beta   90.00
_cell.angle_gamma   90.00
#
_symmetry.space_group_name_H-M   'P 1'
#
loop_
_entity.id
_entity.type
_entity.pdbx_description
1 polymer ?
#
loop_
_entity_poly.entity_id
_entity_poly.type
_entity_poly.pdbx_seq_one_letter_code
_entity_poly.pdbx_strand_id
1 'polypeptide(L)'
;MLGTYERWINSWENRLANRDSNRVVRPFEWGLDWLGLPPTADPAGAIRDYAVKAVEGSDAFFACRTPSDFRLEGTHLTFTSPLESPHPENNTVHAEFFPSPRARGRALVVLPQWNADENGHMGLCRLLNGFGLSALRMSLAYHDRRKPAELQRADYHVSSNVGRTIHAGQQSVIDARACLDWLESQGYHRLGILGTSLGSCIAFIAAMHDARLRVAIYNHVSTWFGDVVWTGISTGHVRQGFGSAITQDQLRECWAPISPASYFDRIAGRDVKTLLVWARYDTTFLPVYSRQVLEAFHSRGARHRVLTLPCAHYTTGQTPFKYIDGFAMARFASKNL
;
A
#
# COMPACT_ATOMS: atom_id res chain seq x y z
N MET A 1 -3.17 31.91 10.54
CA MET A 1 -2.98 32.16 9.08
C MET A 1 -1.92 31.21 8.56
N LEU A 2 -2.20 30.53 7.44
CA LEU A 2 -1.22 29.68 6.77
C LEU A 2 -0.03 30.52 6.28
N GLY A 3 1.21 30.00 6.42
CA GLY A 3 2.39 30.67 5.89
C GLY A 3 2.36 30.76 4.36
N THR A 4 3.12 31.70 3.79
CA THR A 4 3.17 31.89 2.32
C THR A 4 3.59 30.61 1.58
N TYR A 5 4.56 29.88 2.13
CA TYR A 5 5.04 28.61 1.58
C TYR A 5 3.94 27.53 1.60
N GLU A 6 3.21 27.42 2.70
CA GLU A 6 2.11 26.45 2.83
C GLU A 6 0.98 26.73 1.83
N ARG A 7 0.61 28.00 1.62
CA ARG A 7 -0.37 28.36 0.58
C ARG A 7 0.11 28.00 -0.82
N TRP A 8 1.39 28.20 -1.10
CA TRP A 8 1.99 27.85 -2.40
C TRP A 8 1.99 26.32 -2.62
N ILE A 9 2.45 25.52 -1.63
CA ILE A 9 2.44 24.06 -1.70
C ILE A 9 1.00 23.55 -1.87
N ASN A 10 0.04 24.04 -1.10
CA ASN A 10 -1.36 23.62 -1.18
C ASN A 10 -1.99 23.97 -2.56
N SER A 11 -1.65 25.12 -3.12
CA SER A 11 -2.09 25.47 -4.48
C SER A 11 -1.51 24.53 -5.53
N TRP A 12 -0.24 24.16 -5.40
CA TRP A 12 0.42 23.20 -6.29
C TRP A 12 -0.17 21.81 -6.14
N GLU A 13 -0.35 21.34 -4.92
CA GLU A 13 -0.98 20.06 -4.58
C GLU A 13 -2.38 19.95 -5.19
N ASN A 14 -3.23 20.96 -4.99
CA ASN A 14 -4.59 20.99 -5.56
C ASN A 14 -4.59 20.87 -7.09
N ARG A 15 -3.66 21.57 -7.78
CA ARG A 15 -3.54 21.44 -9.23
C ARG A 15 -3.15 20.03 -9.66
N LEU A 16 -2.26 19.37 -8.92
CA LEU A 16 -1.85 18.00 -9.20
C LEU A 16 -2.96 17.00 -8.91
N ALA A 17 -3.63 17.14 -7.78
CA ALA A 17 -4.72 16.28 -7.36
C ALA A 17 -5.93 16.33 -8.32
N ASN A 18 -6.15 17.48 -8.96
CA ASN A 18 -7.28 17.68 -9.88
C ASN A 18 -6.93 17.44 -11.36
N ARG A 19 -5.76 16.89 -11.67
CA ARG A 19 -5.40 16.52 -13.06
C ARG A 19 -6.26 15.43 -13.64
N ASP A 20 -6.66 14.47 -12.81
CA ASP A 20 -7.39 13.30 -13.25
C ASP A 20 -8.87 13.67 -13.47
N SER A 21 -9.28 13.71 -14.72
CA SER A 21 -10.68 13.95 -15.12
C SER A 21 -11.53 12.68 -15.20
N ASN A 22 -10.92 11.50 -15.01
CA ASN A 22 -11.56 10.19 -15.17
C ASN A 22 -11.98 9.55 -13.82
N ARG A 23 -12.19 10.35 -12.79
CA ARG A 23 -12.71 9.89 -11.50
C ARG A 23 -14.21 9.62 -11.62
N VAL A 24 -14.62 8.40 -11.31
CA VAL A 24 -16.02 7.96 -11.38
C VAL A 24 -16.57 7.77 -9.96
N VAL A 25 -17.68 8.43 -9.64
CA VAL A 25 -18.43 8.16 -8.42
C VAL A 25 -19.20 6.86 -8.64
N ARG A 26 -18.85 5.82 -7.90
CA ARG A 26 -19.51 4.51 -7.98
C ARG A 26 -20.57 4.39 -6.91
N PRO A 27 -21.66 3.65 -7.16
CA PRO A 27 -22.71 3.43 -6.17
C PRO A 27 -22.15 2.72 -4.93
N PHE A 28 -22.79 2.94 -3.79
CA PHE A 28 -22.48 2.25 -2.55
C PHE A 28 -22.94 0.79 -2.61
N GLU A 29 -22.07 -0.10 -2.12
CA GLU A 29 -22.34 -1.52 -1.96
C GLU A 29 -21.67 -2.03 -0.67
N TRP A 30 -22.37 -2.84 0.11
CA TRP A 30 -21.73 -3.51 1.23
C TRP A 30 -20.72 -4.59 0.80
N GLY A 31 -20.99 -5.29 -0.31
CA GLY A 31 -20.10 -6.30 -0.87
C GLY A 31 -19.90 -7.51 0.04
N LEU A 32 -20.98 -8.00 0.67
CA LEU A 32 -20.96 -9.18 1.55
C LEU A 32 -20.44 -10.43 0.85
N ASP A 33 -20.81 -10.58 -0.42
CA ASP A 33 -20.38 -11.68 -1.31
C ASP A 33 -18.86 -11.76 -1.46
N TRP A 34 -18.17 -10.62 -1.47
CA TRP A 34 -16.71 -10.56 -1.52
C TRP A 34 -16.03 -11.16 -0.29
N LEU A 35 -16.74 -11.20 0.81
CA LEU A 35 -16.27 -11.72 2.09
C LEU A 35 -16.83 -13.11 2.41
N GLY A 36 -17.59 -13.70 1.48
CA GLY A 36 -18.28 -14.98 1.70
C GLY A 36 -19.38 -14.90 2.75
N LEU A 37 -19.93 -13.70 3.00
CA LEU A 37 -20.99 -13.47 3.97
C LEU A 37 -22.37 -13.60 3.30
N PRO A 38 -23.35 -14.22 3.97
CA PRO A 38 -24.71 -14.29 3.44
C PRO A 38 -25.40 -12.91 3.50
N PRO A 39 -26.41 -12.67 2.64
CA PRO A 39 -27.27 -11.50 2.76
C PRO A 39 -27.89 -11.39 4.16
N THR A 40 -27.93 -10.19 4.72
CA THR A 40 -28.47 -9.94 6.08
C THR A 40 -29.18 -8.59 6.14
N ALA A 41 -30.06 -8.42 7.12
CA ALA A 41 -30.72 -7.15 7.42
C ALA A 41 -29.75 -6.12 8.05
N ASP A 42 -28.64 -6.56 8.66
CA ASP A 42 -27.58 -5.71 9.22
C ASP A 42 -26.23 -6.02 8.55
N PRO A 43 -26.00 -5.55 7.32
CA PRO A 43 -24.73 -5.78 6.64
C PRO A 43 -23.55 -5.04 7.30
N ALA A 44 -23.80 -3.90 7.94
CA ALA A 44 -22.75 -3.16 8.66
C ALA A 44 -22.23 -3.97 9.85
N GLY A 45 -23.13 -4.54 10.65
CA GLY A 45 -22.77 -5.42 11.76
C GLY A 45 -22.03 -6.66 11.30
N ALA A 46 -22.51 -7.31 10.23
CA ALA A 46 -21.89 -8.52 9.68
C ALA A 46 -20.44 -8.27 9.21
N ILE A 47 -20.19 -7.15 8.52
CA ILE A 47 -18.82 -6.80 8.08
C ILE A 47 -17.95 -6.40 9.28
N ARG A 48 -18.47 -5.70 10.26
CA ARG A 48 -17.73 -5.37 11.48
C ARG A 48 -17.30 -6.63 12.24
N ASP A 49 -18.21 -7.59 12.43
CA ASP A 49 -17.90 -8.88 13.07
C ASP A 49 -16.86 -9.68 12.28
N TYR A 50 -16.97 -9.65 10.95
CA TYR A 50 -15.94 -10.22 10.06
C TYR A 50 -14.58 -9.51 10.26
N ALA A 51 -14.59 -8.18 10.31
CA ALA A 51 -13.37 -7.39 10.49
C ALA A 51 -12.68 -7.68 11.83
N VAL A 52 -13.43 -7.79 12.91
CA VAL A 52 -12.89 -8.17 14.23
C VAL A 52 -12.21 -9.54 14.15
N LYS A 53 -12.89 -10.57 13.62
CA LYS A 53 -12.33 -11.92 13.46
C LYS A 53 -11.09 -11.93 12.54
N ALA A 54 -11.11 -11.15 11.47
CA ALA A 54 -9.98 -11.04 10.55
C ALA A 54 -8.75 -10.39 11.20
N VAL A 55 -8.94 -9.40 12.07
CA VAL A 55 -7.83 -8.77 12.82
C VAL A 55 -7.31 -9.72 13.90
N GLU A 56 -8.18 -10.37 14.69
CA GLU A 56 -7.79 -11.33 15.72
C GLU A 56 -7.05 -12.54 15.12
N GLY A 57 -7.56 -13.07 14.00
CA GLY A 57 -6.96 -14.19 13.26
C GLY A 57 -6.05 -13.74 12.11
N SER A 58 -5.38 -12.59 12.19
CA SER A 58 -4.73 -11.95 11.04
C SER A 58 -3.57 -12.76 10.43
N ASP A 59 -2.91 -13.62 11.19
CA ASP A 59 -1.90 -14.52 10.63
C ASP A 59 -2.51 -15.53 9.64
N ALA A 60 -3.71 -16.03 9.93
CA ALA A 60 -4.47 -16.88 9.00
C ALA A 60 -5.10 -16.05 7.87
N PHE A 61 -5.60 -14.85 8.18
CA PHE A 61 -6.20 -13.95 7.20
C PHE A 61 -5.22 -13.53 6.10
N PHE A 62 -3.96 -13.31 6.44
CA PHE A 62 -2.89 -12.99 5.49
C PHE A 62 -1.96 -14.18 5.19
N ALA A 63 -2.36 -15.41 5.53
CA ALA A 63 -1.56 -16.57 5.18
C ALA A 63 -1.35 -16.64 3.66
N CYS A 64 -0.10 -16.82 3.26
CA CYS A 64 0.26 -16.97 1.85
C CYS A 64 0.57 -18.44 1.58
N ARG A 65 -0.18 -19.04 0.67
CA ARG A 65 0.23 -20.30 0.04
C ARG A 65 1.16 -19.94 -1.11
N THR A 66 2.41 -20.37 -1.05
CA THR A 66 3.38 -20.11 -2.10
C THR A 66 2.87 -20.61 -3.47
N PRO A 67 2.74 -19.73 -4.47
CA PRO A 67 2.38 -20.14 -5.82
C PRO A 67 3.41 -21.12 -6.41
N SER A 68 2.93 -22.07 -7.21
CA SER A 68 3.79 -23.05 -7.88
C SER A 68 4.06 -22.70 -9.35
N ASP A 69 3.41 -21.68 -9.87
CA ASP A 69 3.36 -21.29 -11.29
C ASP A 69 4.14 -19.99 -11.59
N PHE A 70 5.14 -19.66 -10.78
CA PHE A 70 6.02 -18.52 -11.05
C PHE A 70 6.68 -18.64 -12.42
N ARG A 71 6.49 -17.62 -13.26
CA ARG A 71 7.06 -17.57 -14.61
C ARG A 71 7.75 -16.22 -14.82
N LEU A 72 9.05 -16.26 -15.08
CA LEU A 72 9.87 -15.10 -15.40
C LEU A 72 10.18 -15.10 -16.90
N GLU A 73 9.70 -14.09 -17.64
CA GLU A 73 10.01 -13.84 -19.04
C GLU A 73 10.79 -12.53 -19.18
N GLY A 74 12.08 -12.62 -19.44
CA GLY A 74 12.95 -11.45 -19.37
C GLY A 74 13.02 -10.89 -17.94
N THR A 75 12.40 -9.74 -17.72
CA THR A 75 12.27 -9.11 -16.39
C THR A 75 10.84 -9.17 -15.84
N HIS A 76 9.90 -9.68 -16.64
CA HIS A 76 8.49 -9.74 -16.29
C HIS A 76 8.14 -11.05 -15.58
N LEU A 77 7.80 -10.96 -14.29
CA LEU A 77 7.35 -12.07 -13.47
C LEU A 77 5.82 -12.11 -13.44
N THR A 78 5.26 -13.30 -13.65
CA THR A 78 3.83 -13.57 -13.45
C THR A 78 3.63 -14.79 -12.56
N PHE A 79 2.50 -14.81 -11.85
CA PHE A 79 2.00 -15.98 -11.11
C PHE A 79 0.52 -15.79 -10.77
N THR A 80 -0.17 -16.87 -10.46
CA THR A 80 -1.56 -16.83 -9.99
C THR A 80 -1.61 -16.33 -8.54
N SER A 81 -2.44 -15.33 -8.27
CA SER A 81 -2.68 -14.84 -6.91
C SER A 81 -3.21 -15.96 -6.02
N PRO A 82 -2.65 -16.16 -4.81
CA PRO A 82 -3.19 -17.15 -3.85
C PRO A 82 -4.60 -16.84 -3.36
N LEU A 83 -5.08 -15.61 -3.54
CA LEU A 83 -6.44 -15.18 -3.26
C LEU A 83 -7.12 -14.74 -4.56
N GLU A 84 -8.08 -15.52 -5.02
CA GLU A 84 -8.78 -15.24 -6.28
C GLU A 84 -9.93 -14.24 -6.08
N SER A 85 -10.19 -13.47 -7.14
CA SER A 85 -11.33 -12.57 -7.28
C SER A 85 -12.21 -13.01 -8.44
N PRO A 86 -13.45 -12.51 -8.56
CA PRO A 86 -14.32 -12.79 -9.73
C PRO A 86 -13.79 -12.24 -11.05
N HIS A 87 -12.71 -11.46 -11.06
CA HIS A 87 -12.10 -10.86 -12.25
C HIS A 87 -10.83 -11.62 -12.62
N PRO A 88 -10.82 -12.42 -13.70
CA PRO A 88 -9.67 -13.24 -14.10
C PRO A 88 -8.38 -12.45 -14.30
N GLU A 89 -8.48 -11.24 -14.87
CA GLU A 89 -7.33 -10.35 -15.09
C GLU A 89 -6.65 -9.97 -13.79
N ASN A 90 -7.43 -9.78 -12.74
CA ASN A 90 -6.90 -9.43 -11.42
C ASN A 90 -6.19 -10.61 -10.74
N ASN A 91 -6.50 -11.85 -11.13
CA ASN A 91 -5.95 -13.05 -10.51
C ASN A 91 -4.54 -13.41 -11.03
N THR A 92 -4.09 -12.80 -12.12
CA THR A 92 -2.69 -12.89 -12.54
C THR A 92 -1.91 -11.75 -11.92
N VAL A 93 -0.98 -12.06 -11.03
CA VAL A 93 -0.05 -11.08 -10.48
C VAL A 93 1.03 -10.78 -11.50
N HIS A 94 1.30 -9.50 -11.72
CA HIS A 94 2.35 -9.01 -12.58
C HIS A 94 3.39 -8.27 -11.75
N ALA A 95 4.65 -8.58 -11.94
CA ALA A 95 5.75 -7.86 -11.30
C ALA A 95 6.92 -7.67 -12.27
N GLU A 96 7.65 -6.57 -12.11
CA GLU A 96 8.82 -6.27 -12.91
C GLU A 96 10.07 -6.41 -12.04
N PHE A 97 10.97 -7.28 -12.46
CA PHE A 97 12.19 -7.62 -11.73
C PHE A 97 13.38 -6.81 -12.24
N PHE A 98 14.09 -6.18 -11.33
CA PHE A 98 15.30 -5.41 -11.57
C PHE A 98 16.47 -6.11 -10.87
N PRO A 99 17.13 -7.08 -11.51
CA PRO A 99 18.29 -7.73 -10.92
C PRO A 99 19.48 -6.78 -10.85
N SER A 100 20.23 -6.81 -9.75
CA SER A 100 21.49 -6.09 -9.60
C SER A 100 22.64 -7.07 -9.42
N PRO A 101 23.69 -7.03 -10.26
CA PRO A 101 24.85 -7.91 -10.09
C PRO A 101 25.60 -7.64 -8.79
N ARG A 102 25.36 -6.49 -8.16
CA ARG A 102 25.96 -6.09 -6.87
C ARG A 102 25.06 -6.39 -5.68
N ALA A 103 23.92 -7.07 -5.87
CA ALA A 103 22.92 -7.25 -4.81
C ALA A 103 23.42 -8.12 -3.64
N ARG A 104 24.26 -9.13 -3.90
CA ARG A 104 24.81 -10.01 -2.84
C ARG A 104 23.70 -10.60 -1.96
N GLY A 105 22.63 -11.11 -2.58
CA GLY A 105 21.47 -11.70 -1.90
C GLY A 105 20.50 -10.69 -1.27
N ARG A 106 20.57 -9.38 -1.61
CA ARG A 106 19.69 -8.31 -1.11
C ARG A 106 18.64 -7.92 -2.14
N ALA A 107 17.38 -7.95 -1.77
CA ALA A 107 16.29 -7.53 -2.64
C ALA A 107 15.16 -6.84 -1.86
N LEU A 108 14.43 -5.96 -2.56
CA LEU A 108 13.20 -5.33 -2.04
C LEU A 108 12.01 -5.64 -2.94
N VAL A 109 10.88 -5.93 -2.31
CA VAL A 109 9.57 -5.79 -2.97
C VAL A 109 9.17 -4.32 -2.94
N VAL A 110 8.76 -3.78 -4.07
CA VAL A 110 8.37 -2.37 -4.24
C VAL A 110 6.90 -2.30 -4.62
N LEU A 111 6.11 -1.65 -3.77
CA LEU A 111 4.66 -1.51 -3.90
C LEU A 111 4.31 -0.06 -4.24
N PRO A 112 3.74 0.20 -5.44
CA PRO A 112 3.45 1.55 -5.89
C PRO A 112 2.21 2.15 -5.21
N GLN A 113 1.97 3.44 -5.47
CA GLN A 113 0.77 4.16 -5.03
C GLN A 113 -0.47 3.71 -5.80
N TRP A 114 -1.65 4.12 -5.28
CA TRP A 114 -2.93 3.93 -5.97
C TRP A 114 -2.93 4.56 -7.36
N ASN A 115 -3.50 3.86 -8.33
CA ASN A 115 -3.52 4.21 -9.75
C ASN A 115 -2.14 4.33 -10.43
N ALA A 116 -1.10 3.75 -9.84
CA ALA A 116 0.15 3.60 -10.59
C ALA A 116 -0.08 2.74 -11.84
N ASP A 117 0.49 3.17 -12.93
CA ASP A 117 0.59 2.39 -14.16
C ASP A 117 1.84 1.48 -14.17
N GLU A 118 2.06 0.77 -15.24
CA GLU A 118 3.22 -0.11 -15.42
C GLU A 118 4.56 0.61 -15.28
N ASN A 119 4.63 1.91 -15.54
CA ASN A 119 5.84 2.72 -15.44
C ASN A 119 6.07 3.29 -14.03
N GLY A 120 5.04 3.26 -13.18
CA GLY A 120 5.12 3.74 -11.81
C GLY A 120 6.22 3.02 -11.03
N HIS A 121 7.10 3.77 -10.37
CA HIS A 121 8.24 3.27 -9.57
C HIS A 121 9.41 2.61 -10.33
N MET A 122 9.35 2.50 -11.68
CA MET A 122 10.46 1.96 -12.46
C MET A 122 11.78 2.74 -12.24
N GLY A 123 11.68 4.07 -12.19
CA GLY A 123 12.83 4.94 -11.89
C GLY A 123 13.41 4.68 -10.50
N LEU A 124 12.58 4.45 -9.49
CA LEU A 124 13.01 4.10 -8.15
C LEU A 124 13.71 2.73 -8.11
N CYS A 125 13.18 1.73 -8.82
CA CYS A 125 13.79 0.40 -8.92
C CYS A 125 15.19 0.46 -9.58
N ARG A 126 15.34 1.26 -10.64
CA ARG A 126 16.66 1.51 -11.27
C ARG A 126 17.62 2.22 -10.31
N LEU A 127 17.11 3.18 -9.52
CA LEU A 127 17.92 3.83 -8.48
C LEU A 127 18.39 2.83 -7.41
N LEU A 128 17.50 1.95 -6.92
CA LEU A 128 17.86 0.86 -5.99
C LEU A 128 18.97 -0.04 -6.57
N ASN A 129 18.88 -0.36 -7.87
CA ASN A 129 19.95 -1.10 -8.56
C ASN A 129 21.29 -0.35 -8.52
N GLY A 130 21.26 0.96 -8.73
CA GLY A 130 22.45 1.83 -8.60
C GLY A 130 23.09 1.74 -7.22
N PHE A 131 22.30 1.52 -6.18
CA PHE A 131 22.75 1.29 -4.80
C PHE A 131 23.10 -0.18 -4.48
N GLY A 132 23.11 -1.06 -5.46
CA GLY A 132 23.48 -2.46 -5.31
C GLY A 132 22.39 -3.33 -4.66
N LEU A 133 21.14 -3.03 -4.93
CA LEU A 133 19.99 -3.79 -4.46
C LEU A 133 19.19 -4.30 -5.66
N SER A 134 18.72 -5.54 -5.64
CA SER A 134 17.69 -5.98 -6.56
C SER A 134 16.33 -5.48 -6.11
N ALA A 135 15.42 -5.25 -7.05
CA ALA A 135 14.07 -4.80 -6.75
C ALA A 135 13.05 -5.59 -7.57
N LEU A 136 11.93 -5.92 -6.94
CA LEU A 136 10.77 -6.54 -7.58
C LEU A 136 9.57 -5.60 -7.39
N ARG A 137 9.19 -4.89 -8.45
CA ARG A 137 8.05 -3.98 -8.46
C ARG A 137 6.79 -4.77 -8.78
N MET A 138 5.89 -4.91 -7.81
CA MET A 138 4.64 -5.64 -7.96
C MET A 138 3.47 -4.71 -8.33
N SER A 139 2.60 -5.14 -9.23
CA SER A 139 1.31 -4.50 -9.48
C SER A 139 0.31 -4.91 -8.40
N LEU A 140 -0.26 -3.93 -7.69
CA LEU A 140 -1.30 -4.18 -6.68
C LEU A 140 -2.56 -4.72 -7.35
N ALA A 141 -3.45 -5.33 -6.59
CA ALA A 141 -4.75 -5.80 -7.09
C ALA A 141 -5.48 -4.66 -7.84
N TYR A 142 -6.06 -4.97 -8.98
CA TYR A 142 -6.76 -4.04 -9.87
C TYR A 142 -5.93 -2.90 -10.47
N HIS A 143 -4.60 -2.97 -10.38
CA HIS A 143 -3.70 -1.98 -11.01
C HIS A 143 -3.10 -2.52 -12.30
N ASP A 144 -2.64 -1.62 -13.17
CA ASP A 144 -1.92 -1.98 -14.38
C ASP A 144 -2.68 -2.98 -15.26
N ARG A 145 -2.00 -4.07 -15.58
CA ARG A 145 -2.50 -5.21 -16.37
C ARG A 145 -3.53 -6.06 -15.63
N ARG A 146 -3.71 -5.82 -14.32
CA ARG A 146 -4.70 -6.50 -13.47
C ARG A 146 -6.08 -5.84 -13.49
N LYS A 147 -6.23 -4.74 -14.24
CA LYS A 147 -7.52 -4.04 -14.36
C LYS A 147 -8.43 -4.78 -15.31
N PRO A 148 -9.68 -5.09 -14.93
CA PRO A 148 -10.74 -5.43 -15.88
C PRO A 148 -10.93 -4.33 -16.93
N ALA A 149 -11.39 -4.72 -18.13
CA ALA A 149 -11.49 -3.82 -19.28
C ALA A 149 -12.42 -2.61 -19.07
N GLU A 150 -13.41 -2.74 -18.18
CA GLU A 150 -14.33 -1.66 -17.83
C GLU A 150 -13.71 -0.58 -16.91
N LEU A 151 -12.48 -0.80 -16.42
CA LEU A 151 -11.81 0.13 -15.52
C LEU A 151 -10.77 0.97 -16.25
N GLN A 152 -10.90 2.28 -16.18
CA GLN A 152 -9.82 3.22 -16.53
C GLN A 152 -8.83 3.42 -15.38
N ARG A 153 -9.29 3.29 -14.12
CA ARG A 153 -8.54 3.50 -12.88
C ARG A 153 -8.63 2.25 -12.01
N ALA A 154 -7.76 2.15 -11.02
CA ALA A 154 -7.79 1.06 -10.03
C ALA A 154 -8.95 1.23 -9.00
N ASP A 155 -10.13 1.61 -9.48
CA ASP A 155 -11.27 1.95 -8.63
C ASP A 155 -11.89 0.73 -7.92
N TYR A 156 -11.52 -0.51 -8.33
CA TYR A 156 -11.96 -1.70 -7.61
C TYR A 156 -11.07 -2.02 -6.40
N HIS A 157 -9.87 -1.46 -6.34
CA HIS A 157 -9.02 -1.60 -5.15
C HIS A 157 -9.51 -0.68 -4.02
N VAL A 158 -9.87 0.56 -4.35
CA VAL A 158 -10.40 1.54 -3.38
C VAL A 158 -11.72 2.06 -3.93
N SER A 159 -12.81 1.65 -3.33
CA SER A 159 -14.14 1.97 -3.85
C SER A 159 -15.19 2.09 -2.75
N SER A 160 -16.39 2.53 -3.13
CA SER A 160 -17.59 2.51 -2.29
C SER A 160 -18.23 1.12 -2.13
N ASN A 161 -17.61 0.05 -2.65
CA ASN A 161 -17.92 -1.32 -2.28
C ASN A 161 -17.01 -1.74 -1.13
N VAL A 162 -17.60 -1.90 0.07
CA VAL A 162 -16.85 -2.10 1.33
C VAL A 162 -16.12 -3.44 1.34
N GLY A 163 -16.81 -4.52 1.02
CA GLY A 163 -16.24 -5.88 1.03
C GLY A 163 -15.16 -6.07 -0.05
N ARG A 164 -15.39 -5.56 -1.27
CA ARG A 164 -14.39 -5.62 -2.34
C ARG A 164 -13.09 -4.92 -1.97
N THR A 165 -13.18 -3.77 -1.31
CA THR A 165 -12.00 -3.03 -0.85
C THR A 165 -11.20 -3.83 0.18
N ILE A 166 -11.86 -4.52 1.12
CA ILE A 166 -11.22 -5.45 2.06
C ILE A 166 -10.50 -6.57 1.30
N HIS A 167 -11.21 -7.23 0.38
CA HIS A 167 -10.67 -8.33 -0.42
C HIS A 167 -9.45 -7.90 -1.25
N ALA A 168 -9.51 -6.75 -1.92
CA ALA A 168 -8.39 -6.23 -2.74
C ALA A 168 -7.17 -5.87 -1.87
N GLY A 169 -7.38 -5.31 -0.68
CA GLY A 169 -6.33 -5.05 0.30
C GLY A 169 -5.69 -6.34 0.80
N GLN A 170 -6.49 -7.32 1.19
CA GLN A 170 -6.02 -8.65 1.59
C GLN A 170 -5.21 -9.32 0.49
N GLN A 171 -5.74 -9.35 -0.74
CA GLN A 171 -5.07 -9.91 -1.91
C GLN A 171 -3.69 -9.26 -2.13
N SER A 172 -3.61 -7.94 -2.09
CA SER A 172 -2.34 -7.24 -2.29
C SER A 172 -1.29 -7.54 -1.22
N VAL A 173 -1.70 -7.77 0.03
CA VAL A 173 -0.77 -8.20 1.11
C VAL A 173 -0.27 -9.61 0.87
N ILE A 174 -1.16 -10.54 0.50
CA ILE A 174 -0.82 -11.94 0.20
C ILE A 174 0.11 -12.00 -1.03
N ASP A 175 -0.20 -11.26 -2.09
CA ASP A 175 0.62 -11.20 -3.31
C ASP A 175 2.03 -10.63 -3.03
N ALA A 176 2.14 -9.64 -2.15
CA ALA A 176 3.43 -9.10 -1.73
C ALA A 176 4.27 -10.16 -0.99
N ARG A 177 3.63 -11.01 -0.18
CA ARG A 177 4.31 -12.14 0.49
C ARG A 177 4.71 -13.23 -0.49
N ALA A 178 3.87 -13.52 -1.50
CA ALA A 178 4.24 -14.42 -2.59
C ALA A 178 5.46 -13.90 -3.39
N CYS A 179 5.57 -12.58 -3.61
CA CYS A 179 6.76 -11.97 -4.18
C CYS A 179 8.03 -12.20 -3.32
N LEU A 180 7.91 -12.22 -2.00
CA LEU A 180 9.02 -12.57 -1.10
C LEU A 180 9.40 -14.05 -1.24
N ASP A 181 8.41 -14.96 -1.39
CA ASP A 181 8.65 -16.38 -1.64
C ASP A 181 9.45 -16.58 -2.94
N TRP A 182 9.05 -15.88 -4.01
CA TRP A 182 9.79 -15.94 -5.27
C TRP A 182 11.22 -15.42 -5.12
N LEU A 183 11.43 -14.25 -4.49
CA LEU A 183 12.77 -13.71 -4.26
C LEU A 183 13.65 -14.68 -3.48
N GLU A 184 13.10 -15.32 -2.44
CA GLU A 184 13.83 -16.32 -1.65
C GLU A 184 14.21 -17.54 -2.51
N SER A 185 13.31 -18.03 -3.39
CA SER A 185 13.60 -19.10 -4.34
C SER A 185 14.70 -18.75 -5.33
N GLN A 186 14.91 -17.43 -5.62
CA GLN A 186 16.00 -16.92 -6.45
C GLN A 186 17.31 -16.68 -5.67
N GLY A 187 17.39 -17.12 -4.41
CA GLY A 187 18.57 -17.00 -3.56
C GLY A 187 18.75 -15.66 -2.85
N TYR A 188 17.72 -14.81 -2.83
CA TYR A 188 17.74 -13.59 -2.02
C TYR A 188 17.35 -13.92 -0.58
N HIS A 189 18.27 -13.70 0.36
CA HIS A 189 18.10 -14.03 1.78
C HIS A 189 18.08 -12.80 2.69
N ARG A 190 18.30 -11.62 2.15
CA ARG A 190 18.20 -10.33 2.84
C ARG A 190 17.11 -9.52 2.15
N LEU A 191 15.91 -9.62 2.72
CA LEU A 191 14.70 -9.11 2.10
C LEU A 191 14.20 -7.84 2.78
N GLY A 192 13.75 -6.89 1.95
CA GLY A 192 13.09 -5.67 2.38
C GLY A 192 11.80 -5.43 1.62
N ILE A 193 11.03 -4.47 2.09
CA ILE A 193 9.80 -4.00 1.45
C ILE A 193 9.77 -2.48 1.43
N LEU A 194 9.31 -1.92 0.32
CA LEU A 194 9.12 -0.48 0.15
C LEU A 194 7.72 -0.24 -0.43
N GLY A 195 6.95 0.62 0.19
CA GLY A 195 5.65 1.01 -0.33
C GLY A 195 5.45 2.52 -0.32
N THR A 196 4.68 3.01 -1.29
CA THR A 196 4.31 4.42 -1.41
C THR A 196 2.80 4.58 -1.32
N SER A 197 2.30 5.49 -0.47
CA SER A 197 0.87 5.79 -0.33
C SER A 197 0.06 4.52 -0.01
N LEU A 198 -0.92 4.12 -0.83
CA LEU A 198 -1.61 2.84 -0.68
C LEU A 198 -0.62 1.66 -0.51
N GLY A 199 0.41 1.60 -1.36
CA GLY A 199 1.44 0.58 -1.27
C GLY A 199 2.19 0.58 0.05
N SER A 200 2.30 1.73 0.77
CA SER A 200 2.93 1.79 2.08
C SER A 200 2.08 1.16 3.18
N CYS A 201 0.75 1.29 3.09
CA CYS A 201 -0.17 0.61 4.02
C CYS A 201 -0.11 -0.91 3.81
N ILE A 202 -0.11 -1.36 2.55
CA ILE A 202 0.06 -2.79 2.20
C ILE A 202 1.44 -3.30 2.67
N ALA A 203 2.51 -2.54 2.41
CA ALA A 203 3.87 -2.89 2.85
C ALA A 203 3.98 -3.00 4.37
N PHE A 204 3.31 -2.10 5.12
CA PHE A 204 3.28 -2.16 6.57
C PHE A 204 2.62 -3.46 7.06
N ILE A 205 1.42 -3.76 6.55
CA ILE A 205 0.70 -4.98 6.95
C ILE A 205 1.51 -6.23 6.59
N ALA A 206 2.07 -6.29 5.37
CA ALA A 206 2.94 -7.40 4.96
C ALA A 206 4.14 -7.56 5.91
N ALA A 207 4.79 -6.44 6.31
CA ALA A 207 5.93 -6.48 7.23
C ALA A 207 5.54 -6.93 8.66
N MET A 208 4.31 -6.68 9.09
CA MET A 208 3.83 -7.18 10.39
C MET A 208 3.52 -8.69 10.38
N HIS A 209 3.38 -9.30 9.20
CA HIS A 209 3.02 -10.71 9.03
C HIS A 209 4.10 -11.56 8.34
N ASP A 210 5.27 -10.99 8.01
CA ASP A 210 6.37 -11.73 7.38
C ASP A 210 7.71 -11.53 8.10
N ALA A 211 8.18 -12.59 8.75
CA ALA A 211 9.38 -12.56 9.59
C ALA A 211 10.70 -12.44 8.81
N ARG A 212 10.69 -12.65 7.50
CA ARG A 212 11.89 -12.58 6.63
C ARG A 212 12.37 -11.16 6.40
N LEU A 213 11.47 -10.18 6.55
CA LEU A 213 11.78 -8.77 6.28
C LEU A 213 12.72 -8.18 7.33
N ARG A 214 13.81 -7.57 6.87
CA ARG A 214 14.84 -6.89 7.66
C ARG A 214 14.79 -5.38 7.54
N VAL A 215 14.27 -4.87 6.42
CA VAL A 215 14.11 -3.45 6.13
C VAL A 215 12.72 -3.18 5.62
N ALA A 216 12.09 -2.14 6.15
CA ALA A 216 10.82 -1.63 5.65
C ALA A 216 10.91 -0.11 5.40
N ILE A 217 10.37 0.34 4.29
CA ILE A 217 10.30 1.75 3.93
C ILE A 217 8.85 2.09 3.62
N TYR A 218 8.29 2.98 4.43
CA TYR A 218 6.91 3.42 4.28
C TYR A 218 6.90 4.89 3.89
N ASN A 219 6.62 5.11 2.61
CA ASN A 219 6.48 6.44 2.05
C ASN A 219 5.01 6.84 2.07
N HIS A 220 4.65 7.71 3.01
CA HIS A 220 3.29 8.14 3.34
C HIS A 220 2.38 7.03 3.89
N VAL A 221 2.81 6.31 4.94
CA VAL A 221 1.93 5.38 5.65
C VAL A 221 0.98 6.13 6.59
N SER A 222 -0.23 5.60 6.74
CA SER A 222 -1.26 6.15 7.63
C SER A 222 -1.73 5.12 8.66
N THR A 223 -2.64 5.54 9.53
CA THR A 223 -3.25 4.71 10.58
C THR A 223 -4.43 3.90 10.04
N TRP A 224 -5.61 4.51 10.02
CA TRP A 224 -6.85 3.89 9.58
C TRP A 224 -7.11 4.20 8.12
N PHE A 225 -7.25 3.15 7.31
CA PHE A 225 -7.45 3.31 5.87
C PHE A 225 -8.79 3.99 5.55
N GLY A 226 -9.84 3.70 6.33
CA GLY A 226 -11.13 4.36 6.22
C GLY A 226 -11.04 5.88 6.42
N ASP A 227 -10.24 6.35 7.37
CA ASP A 227 -10.05 7.78 7.63
C ASP A 227 -9.35 8.47 6.45
N VAL A 228 -8.33 7.84 5.87
CA VAL A 228 -7.64 8.36 4.69
C VAL A 228 -8.60 8.53 3.53
N VAL A 229 -9.42 7.52 3.26
CA VAL A 229 -10.40 7.57 2.17
C VAL A 229 -11.49 8.60 2.43
N TRP A 230 -11.87 8.78 3.69
CA TRP A 230 -12.89 9.75 4.08
C TRP A 230 -12.44 11.20 3.96
N THR A 231 -11.20 11.50 4.34
CA THR A 231 -10.68 12.87 4.47
C THR A 231 -9.76 13.30 3.33
N GLY A 232 -9.17 12.34 2.60
CA GLY A 232 -8.15 12.59 1.60
C GLY A 232 -8.68 13.29 0.34
N ILE A 233 -7.93 14.23 -0.20
CA ILE A 233 -8.28 14.94 -1.44
C ILE A 233 -8.33 14.01 -2.66
N SER A 234 -7.53 12.95 -2.67
CA SER A 234 -7.46 11.98 -3.78
C SER A 234 -8.69 11.07 -3.87
N THR A 235 -9.43 10.90 -2.78
CA THR A 235 -10.50 9.92 -2.60
C THR A 235 -11.90 10.54 -2.50
N GLY A 236 -12.04 11.83 -2.76
CA GLY A 236 -13.32 12.56 -2.66
C GLY A 236 -14.46 11.94 -3.47
N HIS A 237 -14.19 11.38 -4.65
CA HIS A 237 -15.19 10.68 -5.46
C HIS A 237 -15.62 9.32 -4.84
N VAL A 238 -14.72 8.63 -4.14
CA VAL A 238 -15.05 7.40 -3.39
C VAL A 238 -15.96 7.75 -2.21
N ARG A 239 -15.60 8.82 -1.47
CA ARG A 239 -16.44 9.33 -0.38
C ARG A 239 -17.83 9.75 -0.85
N GLN A 240 -17.93 10.39 -2.01
CA GLN A 240 -19.22 10.72 -2.62
C GLN A 240 -20.08 9.47 -2.88
N GLY A 241 -19.43 8.36 -3.28
CA GLY A 241 -20.11 7.10 -3.51
C GLY A 241 -20.72 6.48 -2.24
N PHE A 242 -20.20 6.76 -1.07
CA PHE A 242 -20.79 6.32 0.20
C PHE A 242 -22.10 7.03 0.54
N GLY A 243 -22.28 8.27 0.10
CA GLY A 243 -23.49 9.07 0.42
C GLY A 243 -23.74 9.14 1.91
N SER A 244 -24.95 8.75 2.33
CA SER A 244 -25.35 8.62 3.74
C SER A 244 -25.44 7.17 4.22
N ALA A 245 -25.01 6.20 3.41
CA ALA A 245 -25.19 4.77 3.70
C ALA A 245 -24.23 4.24 4.79
N ILE A 246 -23.11 4.91 5.01
CA ILE A 246 -22.11 4.55 6.01
C ILE A 246 -21.47 5.81 6.60
N THR A 247 -21.12 5.79 7.89
CA THR A 247 -20.37 6.86 8.55
C THR A 247 -18.86 6.61 8.49
N GLN A 248 -18.05 7.63 8.79
CA GLN A 248 -16.59 7.48 8.86
C GLN A 248 -16.19 6.44 9.92
N ASP A 249 -16.82 6.44 11.09
CA ASP A 249 -16.50 5.50 12.16
C ASP A 249 -16.87 4.07 11.78
N GLN A 250 -18.03 3.85 11.17
CA GLN A 250 -18.38 2.54 10.64
C GLN A 250 -17.41 2.06 9.55
N LEU A 251 -16.98 2.96 8.64
CA LEU A 251 -16.00 2.62 7.61
C LEU A 251 -14.65 2.25 8.24
N ARG A 252 -14.23 2.96 9.28
CA ARG A 252 -13.00 2.65 10.03
C ARG A 252 -13.08 1.25 10.65
N GLU A 253 -14.20 0.91 11.27
CA GLU A 253 -14.44 -0.42 11.86
C GLU A 253 -14.43 -1.52 10.80
N CYS A 254 -15.19 -1.34 9.71
CA CYS A 254 -15.29 -2.31 8.63
C CYS A 254 -13.92 -2.54 7.94
N TRP A 255 -13.12 -1.49 7.73
CA TRP A 255 -11.82 -1.58 7.08
C TRP A 255 -10.63 -1.76 8.05
N ALA A 256 -10.90 -2.14 9.29
CA ALA A 256 -9.86 -2.47 10.25
C ALA A 256 -8.87 -3.53 9.72
N PRO A 257 -9.29 -4.62 9.04
CA PRO A 257 -8.35 -5.64 8.55
C PRO A 257 -7.29 -5.11 7.59
N ILE A 258 -7.60 -4.07 6.81
CA ILE A 258 -6.68 -3.47 5.84
C ILE A 258 -6.07 -2.14 6.32
N SER A 259 -6.18 -1.87 7.62
CA SER A 259 -5.67 -0.66 8.26
C SER A 259 -4.40 -0.94 9.06
N PRO A 260 -3.28 -0.20 8.82
CA PRO A 260 -2.05 -0.38 9.58
C PRO A 260 -2.23 -0.30 11.10
N ALA A 261 -3.13 0.57 11.59
CA ALA A 261 -3.37 0.77 13.01
C ALA A 261 -3.80 -0.50 13.75
N SER A 262 -4.49 -1.43 13.10
CA SER A 262 -4.89 -2.71 13.67
C SER A 262 -3.71 -3.61 14.06
N TYR A 263 -2.51 -3.33 13.55
CA TYR A 263 -1.31 -4.16 13.73
C TYR A 263 -0.16 -3.41 14.41
N PHE A 264 -0.42 -2.26 15.00
CA PHE A 264 0.63 -1.49 15.68
C PHE A 264 1.26 -2.26 16.85
N ASP A 265 0.51 -3.12 17.52
CA ASP A 265 1.05 -3.92 18.63
C ASP A 265 2.10 -4.94 18.17
N ARG A 266 2.09 -5.32 16.90
CA ARG A 266 3.11 -6.20 16.32
C ARG A 266 4.45 -5.50 16.07
N ILE A 267 4.49 -4.15 16.08
CA ILE A 267 5.72 -3.37 15.82
C ILE A 267 6.85 -3.76 16.78
N ALA A 268 6.55 -3.87 18.08
CA ALA A 268 7.54 -4.20 19.12
C ALA A 268 8.19 -5.58 18.92
N GLY A 269 7.46 -6.54 18.37
CA GLY A 269 7.96 -7.90 18.12
C GLY A 269 8.77 -8.06 16.83
N ARG A 270 9.02 -6.96 16.07
CA ARG A 270 9.66 -7.04 14.76
C ARG A 270 11.06 -6.45 14.78
N ASP A 271 12.08 -7.26 14.41
CA ASP A 271 13.45 -6.76 14.17
C ASP A 271 13.59 -6.23 12.74
N VAL A 272 12.81 -5.20 12.43
CA VAL A 272 12.78 -4.53 11.11
C VAL A 272 13.31 -3.11 11.26
N LYS A 273 14.37 -2.77 10.52
CA LYS A 273 14.84 -1.38 10.44
C LYS A 273 13.91 -0.60 9.52
N THR A 274 13.28 0.42 10.05
CA THR A 274 12.22 1.14 9.35
C THR A 274 12.61 2.57 8.99
N LEU A 275 12.27 3.00 7.76
CA LEU A 275 12.26 4.40 7.36
C LEU A 275 10.81 4.84 7.17
N LEU A 276 10.40 5.87 7.92
CA LEU A 276 9.12 6.54 7.80
C LEU A 276 9.34 7.85 7.03
N VAL A 277 8.74 7.97 5.85
CA VAL A 277 8.73 9.20 5.06
C VAL A 277 7.33 9.79 5.08
N TRP A 278 7.21 11.07 5.35
CA TRP A 278 5.95 11.77 5.33
C TRP A 278 6.09 13.22 4.88
N ALA A 279 5.02 13.79 4.33
CA ALA A 279 4.97 15.16 3.85
C ALA A 279 4.25 16.06 4.86
N ARG A 280 4.88 17.21 5.17
CA ARG A 280 4.38 18.14 6.19
C ARG A 280 3.00 18.73 5.86
N TYR A 281 2.70 18.88 4.58
CA TYR A 281 1.48 19.52 4.08
C TYR A 281 0.59 18.54 3.31
N ASP A 282 0.67 17.25 3.67
CA ASP A 282 -0.10 16.19 3.00
C ASP A 282 -1.60 16.41 3.18
N THR A 283 -2.33 16.43 2.07
CA THR A 283 -3.79 16.61 2.01
C THR A 283 -4.54 15.32 1.67
N THR A 284 -3.81 14.23 1.47
CA THR A 284 -4.36 12.87 1.27
C THR A 284 -4.16 12.04 2.53
N PHE A 285 -2.92 11.90 2.99
CA PHE A 285 -2.56 11.26 4.25
C PHE A 285 -2.29 12.37 5.27
N LEU A 286 -3.36 12.87 5.90
CA LEU A 286 -3.26 14.06 6.75
C LEU A 286 -2.12 13.94 7.76
N PRO A 287 -1.39 15.04 8.04
CA PRO A 287 -0.26 15.05 8.98
C PRO A 287 -0.57 14.51 10.37
N VAL A 288 -1.84 14.57 10.81
CA VAL A 288 -2.27 13.98 12.08
C VAL A 288 -2.10 12.46 12.07
N TYR A 289 -2.46 11.79 10.97
CA TYR A 289 -2.31 10.33 10.85
C TYR A 289 -0.85 9.92 10.79
N SER A 290 -0.03 10.65 10.03
CA SER A 290 1.42 10.41 9.99
C SER A 290 2.06 10.54 11.37
N ARG A 291 1.70 11.58 12.16
CA ARG A 291 2.18 11.73 13.54
C ARG A 291 1.76 10.57 14.45
N GLN A 292 0.54 10.05 14.30
CA GLN A 292 0.09 8.88 15.06
C GLN A 292 0.91 7.63 14.72
N VAL A 293 1.30 7.44 13.45
CA VAL A 293 2.22 6.36 13.06
C VAL A 293 3.59 6.54 13.71
N LEU A 294 4.16 7.76 13.67
CA LEU A 294 5.44 8.06 14.31
C LEU A 294 5.40 7.74 15.80
N GLU A 295 4.33 8.14 16.48
CA GLU A 295 4.12 7.85 17.90
C GLU A 295 4.00 6.35 18.17
N ALA A 296 3.32 5.60 17.30
CA ALA A 296 3.21 4.15 17.43
C ALA A 296 4.57 3.45 17.35
N PHE A 297 5.49 3.92 16.52
CA PHE A 297 6.86 3.40 16.44
C PHE A 297 7.71 3.83 17.63
N HIS A 298 7.58 5.08 18.05
CA HIS A 298 8.33 5.65 19.18
C HIS A 298 7.96 4.96 20.49
N SER A 299 6.68 4.91 20.82
CA SER A 299 6.16 4.33 22.08
C SER A 299 6.47 2.84 22.23
N ARG A 300 6.68 2.12 21.13
CA ARG A 300 7.03 0.69 21.11
C ARG A 300 8.54 0.43 21.01
N GLY A 301 9.37 1.47 21.08
CA GLY A 301 10.83 1.35 21.02
C GLY A 301 11.38 0.78 19.72
N ALA A 302 10.60 0.84 18.63
CA ALA A 302 11.01 0.26 17.34
C ALA A 302 12.16 1.03 16.70
N ARG A 303 13.08 0.32 16.03
CA ARG A 303 14.21 0.92 15.31
C ARG A 303 13.73 1.62 14.05
N HIS A 304 13.56 2.93 14.10
CA HIS A 304 13.11 3.70 12.94
C HIS A 304 13.91 4.98 12.72
N ARG A 305 13.84 5.48 11.49
CA ARG A 305 14.25 6.81 11.08
C ARG A 305 13.07 7.52 10.44
N VAL A 306 13.08 8.84 10.53
CA VAL A 306 12.03 9.68 9.98
C VAL A 306 12.62 10.64 8.96
N LEU A 307 11.98 10.77 7.82
CA LEU A 307 12.21 11.82 6.84
C LEU A 307 10.93 12.64 6.70
N THR A 308 11.00 13.91 7.08
CA THR A 308 9.90 14.86 6.88
C THR A 308 10.19 15.70 5.65
N LEU A 309 9.37 15.61 4.63
CA LEU A 309 9.47 16.40 3.41
C LEU A 309 8.64 17.70 3.53
N PRO A 310 9.18 18.86 3.14
CA PRO A 310 8.45 20.11 3.16
C PRO A 310 7.54 20.27 1.93
N CYS A 311 6.76 19.25 1.62
CA CYS A 311 5.84 19.17 0.48
C CYS A 311 4.50 18.57 0.91
N ALA A 312 3.65 18.23 -0.06
CA ALA A 312 2.39 17.53 0.13
C ALA A 312 2.40 16.21 -0.66
N HIS A 313 1.30 15.47 -0.69
CA HIS A 313 1.23 14.09 -1.19
C HIS A 313 1.66 13.94 -2.65
N TYR A 314 0.99 14.68 -3.56
CA TYR A 314 1.30 14.63 -4.98
C TYR A 314 2.60 15.37 -5.32
N THR A 315 2.90 16.44 -4.58
CA THR A 315 4.13 17.20 -4.78
C THR A 315 5.39 16.44 -4.39
N THR A 316 5.29 15.37 -3.56
CA THR A 316 6.40 14.43 -3.31
C THR A 316 6.94 13.84 -4.62
N GLY A 317 6.07 13.53 -5.58
CA GLY A 317 6.46 13.03 -6.91
C GLY A 317 7.08 14.09 -7.85
N GLN A 318 7.25 15.34 -7.41
CA GLN A 318 7.76 16.45 -8.22
C GLN A 318 9.20 16.82 -7.85
N THR A 319 9.92 17.45 -8.78
CA THR A 319 11.25 18.01 -8.52
C THR A 319 11.14 19.20 -7.57
N PRO A 320 11.99 19.31 -6.52
CA PRO A 320 13.13 18.45 -6.19
C PRO A 320 12.80 17.24 -5.30
N PHE A 321 11.58 17.17 -4.74
CA PHE A 321 11.21 16.25 -3.66
C PHE A 321 11.37 14.79 -4.05
N LYS A 322 10.99 14.40 -5.27
CA LYS A 322 11.16 13.02 -5.76
C LYS A 322 12.60 12.50 -5.73
N TYR A 323 13.57 13.39 -5.91
CA TYR A 323 14.99 13.01 -5.86
C TYR A 323 15.49 12.91 -4.43
N ILE A 324 15.07 13.82 -3.56
CA ILE A 324 15.39 13.80 -2.13
C ILE A 324 14.84 12.52 -1.50
N ASP A 325 13.58 12.24 -1.78
CA ASP A 325 12.86 11.07 -1.30
C ASP A 325 13.48 9.77 -1.83
N GLY A 326 13.59 9.63 -3.15
CA GLY A 326 14.16 8.43 -3.77
C GLY A 326 15.58 8.14 -3.30
N PHE A 327 16.45 9.15 -3.21
CA PHE A 327 17.81 9.00 -2.73
C PHE A 327 17.85 8.57 -1.25
N ALA A 328 17.03 9.17 -0.41
CA ALA A 328 16.97 8.82 1.01
C ALA A 328 16.51 7.36 1.22
N MET A 329 15.47 6.94 0.47
CA MET A 329 14.98 5.56 0.51
C MET A 329 16.04 4.56 0.03
N ALA A 330 16.68 4.81 -1.13
CA ALA A 330 17.69 3.92 -1.68
C ALA A 330 18.94 3.82 -0.78
N ARG A 331 19.41 4.96 -0.24
CA ARG A 331 20.51 4.99 0.72
C ARG A 331 20.19 4.26 2.01
N PHE A 332 18.99 4.45 2.55
CA PHE A 332 18.55 3.76 3.76
C PHE A 332 18.51 2.24 3.54
N ALA A 333 17.87 1.79 2.46
CA ALA A 333 17.79 0.37 2.11
C ALA A 333 19.18 -0.24 1.95
N SER A 334 20.07 0.39 1.16
CA SER A 334 21.43 -0.13 0.89
C SER A 334 22.30 -0.23 2.15
N LYS A 335 22.10 0.67 3.12
CA LYS A 335 22.87 0.67 4.38
C LYS A 335 22.37 -0.38 5.38
N ASN A 336 21.09 -0.72 5.33
CA ASN A 336 20.43 -1.50 6.39
C ASN A 336 20.05 -2.91 5.96
N LEU A 337 19.98 -3.18 4.66
CA LEU A 337 19.78 -4.48 4.06
C LEU A 337 21.13 -5.10 3.64
#